data_0bb8656b9d1364ed6c4782ba6b58e98d
#
_entry.id   0bb8656b9d1364ed6c4782ba6b58e98d
#
_cell.length_a   1.000
_cell.length_b   1.000
_cell.length_c   1.000
_cell.angle_alpha   90.00
_cell.angle_beta   90.00
_cell.angle_gamma   90.00
#
_symmetry.space_group_name_H-M   'P 1'
#
loop_
_entity.id
_entity.type
_entity.pdbx_description
1 polymer ?
#
loop_
_entity_poly.entity_id
_entity_poly.type
_entity_poly.pdbx_seq_one_letter_code
_entity_poly.pdbx_strand_id
1 'polypeptide(L)'
;LVTVQADLGSTSDAQAMFEAVWDKHGPIDGLVNNAGIIKRVDAVDFTEEDWDSVMDINLKTMFFLSQSLGRKAIEAEREARIVNIASMLSFQGGIRVASYTASKSGVLGITRLLANEWAARGINVNAVAPGYIETNNTEALRNDPDRSAAILGRIPAGRWGVPSDIGDAAVFLLAPASNYMHGAVIPVDGGWLAR
;
A
#
# COMPACT_ATOMS: atom_id res chain seq x y z
N LEU A 1 18.62 -11.27 4.37
CA LEU A 1 17.77 -10.11 4.70
C LEU A 1 18.68 -8.95 5.09
N VAL A 2 18.48 -7.78 4.49
CA VAL A 2 19.16 -6.53 4.82
C VAL A 2 18.11 -5.55 5.32
N THR A 3 18.41 -4.86 6.41
CA THR A 3 17.56 -3.81 6.97
C THR A 3 18.25 -2.46 6.78
N VAL A 4 17.51 -1.47 6.24
CA VAL A 4 17.99 -0.10 6.07
C VAL A 4 16.97 0.84 6.72
N GLN A 5 17.46 1.73 7.58
CA GLN A 5 16.62 2.73 8.24
C GLN A 5 16.47 3.97 7.35
N ALA A 6 15.24 4.48 7.24
CA ALA A 6 14.94 5.74 6.56
C ALA A 6 13.70 6.39 7.20
N ASP A 7 13.62 7.71 7.14
CA ASP A 7 12.41 8.45 7.47
C ASP A 7 11.52 8.53 6.22
N LEU A 8 10.39 7.82 6.25
CA LEU A 8 9.42 7.83 5.15
C LEU A 8 8.47 9.04 5.19
N GLY A 9 8.53 9.87 6.22
CA GLY A 9 7.92 11.21 6.23
C GLY A 9 8.70 12.21 5.36
N SER A 10 9.97 11.90 5.08
CA SER A 10 10.85 12.69 4.20
C SER A 10 11.03 11.99 2.86
N THR A 11 10.50 12.59 1.80
CA THR A 11 10.68 12.07 0.42
C THR A 11 12.16 11.99 0.04
N SER A 12 12.97 12.98 0.42
CA SER A 12 14.41 13.00 0.13
C SER A 12 15.15 11.86 0.81
N ASP A 13 14.83 11.56 2.07
CA ASP A 13 15.47 10.47 2.82
C ASP A 13 15.07 9.11 2.23
N ALA A 14 13.81 8.94 1.88
CA ALA A 14 13.32 7.73 1.25
C ALA A 14 14.00 7.47 -0.12
N GLN A 15 14.16 8.51 -0.94
CA GLN A 15 14.85 8.40 -2.23
C GLN A 15 16.35 8.15 -2.04
N ALA A 16 17.02 8.84 -1.11
CA ALA A 16 18.42 8.60 -0.80
C ALA A 16 18.67 7.16 -0.31
N MET A 17 17.78 6.64 0.54
CA MET A 17 17.81 5.25 0.96
C MET A 17 17.67 4.29 -0.23
N PHE A 18 16.72 4.54 -1.14
CA PHE A 18 16.52 3.70 -2.32
C PHE A 18 17.77 3.67 -3.21
N GLU A 19 18.37 4.83 -3.51
CA GLU A 19 19.59 4.94 -4.30
C GLU A 19 20.75 4.18 -3.63
N ALA A 20 20.96 4.35 -2.33
CA ALA A 20 21.99 3.64 -1.58
C ALA A 20 21.81 2.11 -1.61
N VAL A 21 20.56 1.63 -1.53
CA VAL A 21 20.25 0.18 -1.63
C VAL A 21 20.52 -0.32 -3.05
N TRP A 22 20.10 0.43 -4.07
CA TRP A 22 20.36 0.09 -5.47
C TRP A 22 21.83 -0.02 -5.77
N ASP A 23 22.63 0.99 -5.38
CA ASP A 23 24.07 1.03 -5.64
C ASP A 23 24.84 -0.07 -4.91
N LYS A 24 24.42 -0.39 -3.69
CA LYS A 24 25.12 -1.37 -2.85
C LYS A 24 24.76 -2.82 -3.14
N HIS A 25 23.50 -3.10 -3.48
CA HIS A 25 22.97 -4.46 -3.57
C HIS A 25 22.58 -4.86 -5.00
N GLY A 26 22.67 -3.94 -5.95
CA GLY A 26 22.35 -4.15 -7.35
C GLY A 26 20.87 -3.94 -7.66
N PRO A 27 20.47 -4.29 -8.89
CA PRO A 27 19.13 -3.99 -9.37
C PRO A 27 18.04 -4.57 -8.46
N ILE A 28 17.02 -3.75 -8.21
CA ILE A 28 15.81 -4.15 -7.50
C ILE A 28 14.74 -4.48 -8.55
N ASP A 29 14.24 -5.71 -8.55
CA ASP A 29 13.24 -6.17 -9.51
C ASP A 29 11.81 -6.02 -8.99
N GLY A 30 11.63 -5.83 -7.67
CA GLY A 30 10.33 -5.70 -7.04
C GLY A 30 10.32 -4.69 -5.90
N LEU A 31 9.27 -3.88 -5.83
CA LEU A 31 9.01 -2.92 -4.76
C LEU A 31 7.63 -3.18 -4.15
N VAL A 32 7.56 -3.36 -2.84
CA VAL A 32 6.30 -3.39 -2.10
C VAL A 32 6.19 -2.12 -1.26
N ASN A 33 5.31 -1.23 -1.65
CA ASN A 33 4.97 -0.03 -0.90
C ASN A 33 3.96 -0.38 0.20
N ASN A 34 4.46 -0.90 1.32
CA ASN A 34 3.64 -1.35 2.44
C ASN A 34 3.53 -0.33 3.58
N ALA A 35 4.51 0.52 3.76
CA ALA A 35 4.52 1.49 4.85
C ALA A 35 3.26 2.37 4.83
N GLY A 36 2.71 2.62 6.01
CA GLY A 36 1.54 3.46 6.14
C GLY A 36 1.12 3.66 7.58
N ILE A 37 0.60 4.83 7.85
CA ILE A 37 0.07 5.24 9.15
C ILE A 37 -1.40 5.63 9.03
N ILE A 38 -2.08 5.67 10.17
CA ILE A 38 -3.48 6.08 10.28
C ILE A 38 -3.65 7.03 11.46
N LYS A 39 -4.40 8.11 11.25
CA LYS A 39 -4.85 9.03 12.30
C LYS A 39 -6.36 8.93 12.42
N ARG A 40 -6.85 8.88 13.66
CA ARG A 40 -8.28 8.69 13.97
C ARG A 40 -8.81 9.88 14.77
N VAL A 41 -9.35 10.86 14.06
CA VAL A 41 -9.92 12.09 14.61
C VAL A 41 -11.22 12.41 13.87
N ASP A 42 -12.21 13.00 14.52
CA ASP A 42 -13.43 13.43 13.85
C ASP A 42 -13.11 14.46 12.76
N ALA A 43 -13.80 14.39 11.62
CA ALA A 43 -13.43 15.20 10.45
C ALA A 43 -13.46 16.71 10.73
N VAL A 44 -14.31 17.16 11.65
CA VAL A 44 -14.41 18.58 12.04
C VAL A 44 -13.22 19.07 12.88
N ASP A 45 -12.50 18.16 13.52
CA ASP A 45 -11.36 18.44 14.40
C ASP A 45 -10.02 17.99 13.81
N PHE A 46 -10.02 17.55 12.53
CA PHE A 46 -8.84 17.00 11.88
C PHE A 46 -7.83 18.12 11.59
N THR A 47 -6.60 17.98 12.10
CA THR A 47 -5.55 18.98 11.91
C THR A 47 -4.83 18.84 10.58
N GLU A 48 -4.22 19.94 10.10
CA GLU A 48 -3.37 19.92 8.91
C GLU A 48 -2.15 19.01 9.12
N GLU A 49 -1.53 19.03 10.32
CA GLU A 49 -0.40 18.18 10.68
C GLU A 49 -0.76 16.69 10.58
N ASP A 50 -1.91 16.28 11.12
CA ASP A 50 -2.39 14.90 11.02
C ASP A 50 -2.72 14.50 9.57
N TRP A 51 -3.22 15.45 8.77
CA TRP A 51 -3.47 15.26 7.35
C TRP A 51 -2.15 15.04 6.60
N ASP A 52 -1.20 15.96 6.72
CA ASP A 52 0.05 15.95 5.99
C ASP A 52 0.90 14.72 6.34
N SER A 53 1.00 14.38 7.61
CA SER A 53 1.77 13.21 8.06
C SER A 53 1.30 11.91 7.40
N VAL A 54 -0.01 11.73 7.22
CA VAL A 54 -0.57 10.54 6.56
C VAL A 54 -0.38 10.62 5.05
N MET A 55 -0.64 11.77 4.43
CA MET A 55 -0.51 11.97 2.99
C MET A 55 0.95 11.82 2.55
N ASP A 56 1.90 12.35 3.31
CA ASP A 56 3.33 12.26 3.01
C ASP A 56 3.80 10.80 3.00
N ILE A 57 3.49 10.02 4.03
CA ILE A 57 3.94 8.63 4.11
C ILE A 57 3.14 7.72 3.15
N ASN A 58 1.80 7.79 3.21
CA ASN A 58 0.96 6.78 2.54
C ASN A 58 0.84 6.99 1.03
N LEU A 59 1.03 8.21 0.53
CA LEU A 59 0.81 8.53 -0.88
C LEU A 59 2.02 9.17 -1.54
N LYS A 60 2.55 10.26 -0.99
CA LYS A 60 3.64 11.02 -1.60
C LYS A 60 4.93 10.20 -1.68
N THR A 61 5.41 9.69 -0.55
CA THR A 61 6.63 8.88 -0.52
C THR A 61 6.49 7.58 -1.31
N MET A 62 5.34 6.93 -1.24
CA MET A 62 5.00 5.77 -2.07
C MET A 62 5.18 6.08 -3.57
N PHE A 63 4.67 7.23 -4.04
CA PHE A 63 4.83 7.65 -5.44
C PHE A 63 6.30 7.85 -5.80
N PHE A 64 7.07 8.57 -4.97
CA PHE A 64 8.48 8.88 -5.28
C PHE A 64 9.40 7.66 -5.19
N LEU A 65 9.13 6.69 -4.32
CA LEU A 65 9.84 5.40 -4.33
C LEU A 65 9.51 4.60 -5.61
N SER A 66 8.24 4.59 -6.01
CA SER A 66 7.84 3.98 -7.27
C SER A 66 8.51 4.66 -8.47
N GLN A 67 8.62 5.99 -8.45
CA GLN A 67 9.33 6.77 -9.48
C GLN A 67 10.82 6.42 -9.52
N SER A 68 11.48 6.28 -8.37
CA SER A 68 12.89 5.89 -8.31
C SER A 68 13.14 4.53 -8.95
N LEU A 69 12.32 3.52 -8.62
CA LEU A 69 12.41 2.21 -9.27
C LEU A 69 12.09 2.30 -10.77
N GLY A 70 11.01 2.99 -11.13
CA GLY A 70 10.60 3.14 -12.53
C GLY A 70 11.70 3.78 -13.39
N ARG A 71 12.32 4.85 -12.91
CA ARG A 71 13.46 5.53 -13.60
C ARG A 71 14.61 4.57 -13.83
N LYS A 72 15.08 3.90 -12.76
CA LYS A 72 16.20 2.95 -12.83
C LYS A 72 15.90 1.76 -13.75
N ALA A 73 14.70 1.20 -13.69
CA ALA A 73 14.30 0.07 -14.53
C ALA A 73 14.22 0.48 -16.00
N ILE A 74 13.64 1.65 -16.31
CA ILE A 74 13.54 2.16 -17.68
C ILE A 74 14.92 2.48 -18.26
N GLU A 75 15.81 3.14 -17.50
CA GLU A 75 17.17 3.46 -17.91
C GLU A 75 18.01 2.20 -18.17
N ALA A 76 17.79 1.16 -17.39
CA ALA A 76 18.51 -0.12 -17.52
C ALA A 76 17.82 -1.12 -18.46
N GLU A 77 16.71 -0.76 -19.10
CA GLU A 77 15.88 -1.63 -19.95
C GLU A 77 15.51 -2.97 -19.26
N ARG A 78 15.13 -2.91 -17.98
CA ARG A 78 14.80 -4.06 -17.14
C ARG A 78 13.32 -4.12 -16.80
N GLU A 79 12.82 -5.34 -16.69
CA GLU A 79 11.50 -5.56 -16.07
C GLU A 79 11.54 -5.25 -14.58
N ALA A 80 10.43 -4.71 -14.07
CA ALA A 80 10.23 -4.49 -12.65
C ALA A 80 8.76 -4.66 -12.24
N ARG A 81 8.52 -4.89 -10.95
CA ARG A 81 7.16 -5.04 -10.41
C ARG A 81 6.97 -4.17 -9.17
N ILE A 82 5.86 -3.47 -9.14
CA ILE A 82 5.48 -2.61 -8.00
C ILE A 82 4.14 -3.09 -7.46
N VAL A 83 4.10 -3.34 -6.15
CA VAL A 83 2.88 -3.68 -5.42
C VAL A 83 2.60 -2.62 -4.38
N ASN A 84 1.51 -1.90 -4.55
CA ASN A 84 1.07 -0.88 -3.61
C ASN A 84 0.05 -1.46 -2.63
N ILE A 85 0.22 -1.20 -1.32
CA ILE A 85 -0.78 -1.60 -0.34
C ILE A 85 -1.82 -0.49 -0.20
N ALA A 86 -2.97 -0.73 -0.82
CA ALA A 86 -4.18 0.08 -0.75
C ALA A 86 -4.98 -0.23 0.55
N SER A 87 -6.29 -0.20 0.48
CA SER A 87 -7.23 -0.57 1.57
C SER A 87 -8.61 -0.82 0.99
N MET A 88 -9.47 -1.54 1.70
CA MET A 88 -10.91 -1.51 1.41
C MET A 88 -11.48 -0.08 1.48
N LEU A 89 -10.89 0.83 2.27
CA LEU A 89 -11.25 2.25 2.30
C LEU A 89 -10.89 3.01 1.03
N SER A 90 -10.21 2.40 0.09
CA SER A 90 -10.04 2.92 -1.27
C SER A 90 -11.33 2.80 -2.11
N PHE A 91 -12.29 1.96 -1.67
CA PHE A 91 -13.56 1.71 -2.36
C PHE A 91 -14.77 2.20 -1.58
N GLN A 92 -14.63 2.38 -0.28
CA GLN A 92 -15.72 2.82 0.61
C GLN A 92 -15.21 3.88 1.59
N GLY A 93 -16.13 4.66 2.18
CA GLY A 93 -15.79 5.62 3.23
C GLY A 93 -15.46 4.94 4.55
N GLY A 94 -14.62 5.59 5.35
CA GLY A 94 -14.36 5.25 6.74
C GLY A 94 -14.87 6.34 7.68
N ILE A 95 -14.90 6.05 8.98
CA ILE A 95 -15.29 7.03 10.02
C ILE A 95 -14.02 7.43 10.77
N ARG A 96 -13.80 8.74 10.96
CA ARG A 96 -12.67 9.34 11.72
C ARG A 96 -11.28 9.08 11.09
N VAL A 97 -11.20 8.84 9.80
CA VAL A 97 -9.96 8.48 9.09
C VAL A 97 -9.83 9.26 7.78
N ALA A 98 -9.98 10.58 7.85
CA ALA A 98 -10.08 11.46 6.68
C ALA A 98 -8.87 11.32 5.73
N SER A 99 -7.67 11.63 6.20
CA SER A 99 -6.44 11.55 5.39
C SER A 99 -6.09 10.11 4.97
N TYR A 100 -6.36 9.13 5.83
CA TYR A 100 -6.14 7.73 5.47
C TYR A 100 -7.03 7.30 4.30
N THR A 101 -8.33 7.61 4.33
CA THR A 101 -9.25 7.32 3.23
C THR A 101 -8.82 8.04 1.95
N ALA A 102 -8.47 9.32 2.04
CA ALA A 102 -7.96 10.10 0.90
C ALA A 102 -6.68 9.49 0.31
N SER A 103 -5.69 9.19 1.16
CA SER A 103 -4.42 8.60 0.71
C SER A 103 -4.61 7.24 0.04
N LYS A 104 -5.42 6.36 0.65
CA LYS A 104 -5.65 5.01 0.10
C LYS A 104 -6.50 5.02 -1.18
N SER A 105 -7.39 5.99 -1.36
CA SER A 105 -8.06 6.26 -2.63
C SER A 105 -7.08 6.78 -3.68
N GLY A 106 -6.17 7.68 -3.29
CA GLY A 106 -5.10 8.18 -4.16
C GLY A 106 -4.15 7.09 -4.64
N VAL A 107 -3.84 6.09 -3.79
CA VAL A 107 -3.02 4.92 -4.16
C VAL A 107 -3.59 4.20 -5.38
N LEU A 108 -4.92 4.05 -5.50
CA LEU A 108 -5.54 3.42 -6.69
C LEU A 108 -5.33 4.25 -7.95
N GLY A 109 -5.49 5.58 -7.84
CA GLY A 109 -5.26 6.51 -8.95
C GLY A 109 -3.82 6.42 -9.45
N ILE A 110 -2.84 6.49 -8.54
CA ILE A 110 -1.41 6.37 -8.86
C ILE A 110 -1.08 4.98 -9.44
N THR A 111 -1.63 3.91 -8.88
CA THR A 111 -1.42 2.55 -9.41
C THR A 111 -1.84 2.44 -10.87
N ARG A 112 -3.02 2.99 -11.22
CA ARG A 112 -3.52 2.98 -12.60
C ARG A 112 -2.73 3.89 -13.53
N LEU A 113 -2.35 5.09 -13.06
CA LEU A 113 -1.50 6.03 -13.80
C LEU A 113 -0.18 5.35 -14.19
N LEU A 114 0.56 4.84 -13.21
CA LEU A 114 1.87 4.24 -13.43
C LEU A 114 1.78 2.98 -14.30
N ALA A 115 0.72 2.18 -14.13
CA ALA A 115 0.47 1.03 -15.00
C ALA A 115 0.29 1.44 -16.46
N ASN A 116 -0.50 2.50 -16.73
CA ASN A 116 -0.71 3.01 -18.08
C ASN A 116 0.58 3.53 -18.73
N GLU A 117 1.40 4.24 -17.96
CA GLU A 117 2.64 4.83 -18.47
C GLU A 117 3.76 3.81 -18.69
N TRP A 118 3.81 2.77 -17.83
CA TRP A 118 5.00 1.92 -17.74
C TRP A 118 4.80 0.48 -18.22
N ALA A 119 3.56 0.04 -18.50
CA ALA A 119 3.32 -1.33 -18.95
C ALA A 119 4.13 -1.70 -20.21
N ALA A 120 4.17 -0.81 -21.21
CA ALA A 120 4.94 -1.01 -22.45
C ALA A 120 6.47 -0.92 -22.23
N ARG A 121 6.90 -0.52 -21.02
CA ARG A 121 8.31 -0.46 -20.60
C ARG A 121 8.71 -1.66 -19.72
N GLY A 122 7.85 -2.68 -19.64
CA GLY A 122 8.13 -3.90 -18.86
C GLY A 122 7.93 -3.75 -17.36
N ILE A 123 7.22 -2.71 -16.88
CA ILE A 123 6.99 -2.49 -15.45
C ILE A 123 5.52 -2.78 -15.12
N ASN A 124 5.30 -3.77 -14.25
CA ASN A 124 3.97 -4.09 -13.74
C ASN A 124 3.71 -3.27 -12.46
N VAL A 125 2.60 -2.55 -12.42
CA VAL A 125 2.17 -1.80 -11.22
C VAL A 125 0.77 -2.25 -10.85
N ASN A 126 0.62 -2.84 -9.66
CA ASN A 126 -0.63 -3.37 -9.15
C ASN A 126 -0.81 -3.01 -7.66
N ALA A 127 -1.98 -3.27 -7.11
CA ALA A 127 -2.25 -3.03 -5.70
C ALA A 127 -2.94 -4.23 -5.03
N VAL A 128 -2.69 -4.39 -3.75
CA VAL A 128 -3.48 -5.24 -2.84
C VAL A 128 -4.31 -4.31 -1.96
N ALA A 129 -5.58 -4.63 -1.76
CA ALA A 129 -6.49 -3.90 -0.89
C ALA A 129 -6.88 -4.78 0.31
N PRO A 130 -6.18 -4.65 1.45
CA PRO A 130 -6.49 -5.40 2.65
C PRO A 130 -7.85 -5.04 3.24
N GLY A 131 -8.54 -6.04 3.78
CA GLY A 131 -9.65 -5.87 4.69
C GLY A 131 -9.18 -5.65 6.14
N TYR A 132 -9.88 -6.25 7.09
CA TYR A 132 -9.50 -6.21 8.49
C TYR A 132 -8.46 -7.28 8.81
N ILE A 133 -7.20 -6.86 8.95
CA ILE A 133 -6.03 -7.70 9.20
C ILE A 133 -5.52 -7.48 10.63
N GLU A 134 -5.08 -8.52 11.30
CA GLU A 134 -4.49 -8.47 12.64
C GLU A 134 -3.11 -7.80 12.58
N THR A 135 -3.09 -6.49 12.79
CA THR A 135 -1.90 -5.64 12.82
C THR A 135 -2.00 -4.60 13.94
N ASN A 136 -0.94 -3.85 14.18
CA ASN A 136 -0.94 -2.74 15.13
C ASN A 136 -2.02 -1.68 14.76
N ASN A 137 -2.26 -1.44 13.48
CA ASN A 137 -3.26 -0.47 13.01
C ASN A 137 -4.70 -0.85 13.40
N THR A 138 -4.97 -2.13 13.64
CA THR A 138 -6.29 -2.65 14.02
C THR A 138 -6.39 -3.09 15.48
N GLU A 139 -5.32 -2.96 16.25
CA GLU A 139 -5.26 -3.43 17.65
C GLU A 139 -6.36 -2.81 18.52
N ALA A 140 -6.56 -1.50 18.44
CA ALA A 140 -7.61 -0.81 19.18
C ALA A 140 -9.03 -1.31 18.83
N LEU A 141 -9.26 -1.72 17.58
CA LEU A 141 -10.54 -2.28 17.13
C LEU A 141 -10.75 -3.72 17.62
N ARG A 142 -9.67 -4.50 17.72
CA ARG A 142 -9.70 -5.88 18.20
C ARG A 142 -9.86 -5.96 19.71
N ASN A 143 -9.31 -4.98 20.43
CA ASN A 143 -9.37 -4.89 21.88
C ASN A 143 -10.71 -4.32 22.42
N ASP A 144 -11.54 -3.76 21.54
CA ASP A 144 -12.92 -3.35 21.84
C ASP A 144 -13.88 -4.49 21.47
N PRO A 145 -14.51 -5.17 22.45
CA PRO A 145 -15.33 -6.36 22.19
C PRO A 145 -16.51 -6.07 21.27
N ASP A 146 -17.18 -4.94 21.44
CA ASP A 146 -18.36 -4.58 20.65
C ASP A 146 -17.98 -4.26 19.20
N ARG A 147 -16.91 -3.50 19.01
CA ARG A 147 -16.38 -3.20 17.69
C ARG A 147 -15.85 -4.44 16.99
N SER A 148 -15.12 -5.27 17.72
CA SER A 148 -14.58 -6.53 17.19
C SER A 148 -15.70 -7.48 16.74
N ALA A 149 -16.73 -7.66 17.55
CA ALA A 149 -17.88 -8.48 17.21
C ALA A 149 -18.65 -7.95 16.00
N ALA A 150 -18.89 -6.62 15.94
CA ALA A 150 -19.56 -5.98 14.81
C ALA A 150 -18.78 -6.12 13.49
N ILE A 151 -17.45 -5.98 13.54
CA ILE A 151 -16.59 -6.16 12.37
C ILE A 151 -16.59 -7.63 11.94
N LEU A 152 -16.35 -8.55 12.88
CA LEU A 152 -16.30 -10.00 12.60
C LEU A 152 -17.62 -10.49 12.00
N GLY A 153 -18.76 -10.02 12.51
CA GLY A 153 -20.08 -10.38 11.99
C GLY A 153 -20.34 -9.93 10.54
N ARG A 154 -19.52 -9.01 10.02
CA ARG A 154 -19.59 -8.54 8.63
C ARG A 154 -18.60 -9.24 7.70
N ILE A 155 -17.57 -9.90 8.22
CA ILE A 155 -16.58 -10.59 7.38
C ILE A 155 -17.14 -11.97 6.98
N PRO A 156 -17.45 -12.22 5.68
CA PRO A 156 -17.98 -13.53 5.26
C PRO A 156 -17.09 -14.71 5.60
N ALA A 157 -15.76 -14.51 5.58
CA ALA A 157 -14.79 -15.55 5.95
C ALA A 157 -14.82 -15.94 7.46
N GLY A 158 -15.57 -15.21 8.31
CA GLY A 158 -15.75 -15.50 9.73
C GLY A 158 -14.50 -15.32 10.59
N ARG A 159 -13.47 -14.69 10.07
CA ARG A 159 -12.22 -14.40 10.79
C ARG A 159 -11.60 -13.08 10.37
N TRP A 160 -10.77 -12.52 11.24
CA TRP A 160 -9.81 -11.50 10.85
C TRP A 160 -8.78 -12.12 9.89
N GLY A 161 -8.27 -11.32 8.96
CA GLY A 161 -7.12 -11.72 8.15
C GLY A 161 -5.84 -11.67 8.96
N VAL A 162 -4.83 -12.39 8.52
CA VAL A 162 -3.47 -12.36 9.09
C VAL A 162 -2.50 -11.74 8.08
N PRO A 163 -1.32 -11.24 8.51
CA PRO A 163 -0.35 -10.59 7.60
C PRO A 163 0.03 -11.46 6.40
N SER A 164 0.11 -12.79 6.55
CA SER A 164 0.41 -13.71 5.45
C SER A 164 -0.67 -13.71 4.36
N ASP A 165 -1.96 -13.50 4.69
CA ASP A 165 -3.01 -13.40 3.68
C ASP A 165 -2.68 -12.27 2.66
N ILE A 166 -2.07 -11.18 3.14
CA ILE A 166 -1.65 -10.05 2.28
C ILE A 166 -0.31 -10.33 1.61
N GLY A 167 0.63 -10.93 2.34
CA GLY A 167 1.96 -11.28 1.83
C GLY A 167 1.88 -12.22 0.63
N ASP A 168 1.05 -13.23 0.68
CA ASP A 168 0.87 -14.21 -0.41
C ASP A 168 0.32 -13.55 -1.68
N ALA A 169 -0.63 -12.62 -1.55
CA ALA A 169 -1.13 -11.83 -2.68
C ALA A 169 -0.05 -10.91 -3.28
N ALA A 170 0.77 -10.30 -2.42
CA ALA A 170 1.90 -9.48 -2.88
C ALA A 170 2.96 -10.33 -3.59
N VAL A 171 3.29 -11.51 -3.08
CA VAL A 171 4.20 -12.47 -3.74
C VAL A 171 3.67 -12.90 -5.10
N PHE A 172 2.37 -13.19 -5.22
CA PHE A 172 1.74 -13.51 -6.51
C PHE A 172 1.92 -12.35 -7.51
N LEU A 173 1.68 -11.10 -7.08
CA LEU A 173 1.83 -9.93 -7.95
C LEU A 173 3.30 -9.61 -8.30
N LEU A 174 4.26 -10.09 -7.53
CA LEU A 174 5.69 -9.99 -7.82
C LEU A 174 6.20 -11.16 -8.67
N ALA A 175 5.41 -12.21 -8.86
CA ALA A 175 5.80 -13.40 -9.61
C ALA A 175 5.46 -13.29 -11.10
N PRO A 176 6.13 -14.07 -11.97
CA PRO A 176 5.79 -14.15 -13.42
C PRO A 176 4.33 -14.55 -13.70
N ALA A 177 3.66 -15.20 -12.75
CA ALA A 177 2.26 -15.58 -12.86
C ALA A 177 1.29 -14.39 -13.07
N SER A 178 1.74 -13.18 -12.73
CA SER A 178 0.97 -11.93 -12.89
C SER A 178 1.46 -11.05 -14.06
N ASN A 179 2.25 -11.54 -14.99
CA ASN A 179 2.90 -10.74 -16.05
C ASN A 179 1.93 -9.91 -16.88
N TYR A 180 0.68 -10.36 -17.08
CA TYR A 180 -0.31 -9.60 -17.86
C TYR A 180 -1.25 -8.75 -16.99
N MET A 181 -0.90 -8.58 -15.70
CA MET A 181 -1.65 -7.75 -14.76
C MET A 181 -1.02 -6.36 -14.63
N HIS A 182 -1.77 -5.33 -15.02
CA HIS A 182 -1.36 -3.93 -14.94
C HIS A 182 -2.52 -3.08 -14.42
N GLY A 183 -2.29 -2.31 -13.37
CA GLY A 183 -3.31 -1.45 -12.75
C GLY A 183 -4.40 -2.21 -11.98
N ALA A 184 -4.23 -3.52 -11.77
CA ALA A 184 -5.17 -4.33 -11.03
C ALA A 184 -5.14 -3.99 -9.53
N VAL A 185 -6.30 -4.12 -8.89
CA VAL A 185 -6.43 -4.02 -7.44
C VAL A 185 -7.09 -5.30 -6.93
N ILE A 186 -6.38 -6.05 -6.11
CA ILE A 186 -6.86 -7.32 -5.56
C ILE A 186 -7.36 -7.08 -4.13
N PRO A 187 -8.69 -7.14 -3.86
CA PRO A 187 -9.19 -7.18 -2.49
C PRO A 187 -8.78 -8.48 -1.82
N VAL A 188 -8.18 -8.36 -0.62
CA VAL A 188 -7.87 -9.48 0.26
C VAL A 188 -8.50 -9.16 1.62
N ASP A 189 -9.81 -9.38 1.71
CA ASP A 189 -10.66 -8.79 2.72
C ASP A 189 -11.66 -9.79 3.38
N GLY A 190 -11.50 -11.07 3.08
CA GLY A 190 -12.40 -12.10 3.59
C GLY A 190 -13.84 -11.99 3.06
N GLY A 191 -14.03 -11.31 1.92
CA GLY A 191 -15.33 -11.08 1.28
C GLY A 191 -16.06 -9.83 1.77
N TRP A 192 -15.40 -8.95 2.52
CA TRP A 192 -16.02 -7.71 3.05
C TRP A 192 -16.65 -6.83 1.97
N LEU A 193 -15.98 -6.64 0.84
CA LEU A 193 -16.45 -5.81 -0.28
C LEU A 193 -17.43 -6.54 -1.22
N ALA A 194 -17.63 -7.83 -1.04
CA ALA A 194 -18.51 -8.62 -1.89
C ALA A 194 -20.00 -8.50 -1.51
N ARG A 195 -20.33 -7.82 -0.41
CA ARG A 195 -21.70 -7.61 0.05
C ARG A 195 -21.95 -6.19 0.59
#